data_8bb0e097587bfde14380b63e25be5378
#
_entry.id   8bb0e097587bfde14380b63e25be5378
#
_cell.length_a   1.000
_cell.length_b   1.000
_cell.length_c   1.000
_cell.angle_alpha   90.00
_cell.angle_beta   90.00
_cell.angle_gamma   90.00
#
_symmetry.space_group_name_H-M   'P 1'
#
loop_
_entity.id
_entity.type
_entity.pdbx_description
1 polymer ?
#
loop_
_entity_poly.entity_id
_entity_poly.type
_entity_poly.pdbx_seq_one_letter_code
_entity_poly.pdbx_strand_id
1 'polypeptide(L)'
;MTRKTTKPFSGRITAPSAPWLAPEVDESPEPSDRRKPEIEVQITDIHLPPKQPRRYFDAEALQTLATSIAQHGVLQPLLVRPRLAGGYELVAGERRYRAAQLSGLKAVPVIVRELDNNQAWQIALVENLQREDLNPIEETEGILDLLALELARPIDEIPNLLRLLFNQNNRSKTDFSNPDNLDEVDNNVIINGKDDLSETDNNVIISGDDSNNELGNATLIQQIERIFGQLGRMSWQSFVTNRLPLLKLSEIVVQALREGKIEYTKAKLIAGVKDAAFQEQLLDEAIADGLSLNEIKSRIKESSQKSLDSEPTDLRSRFESTFKAAKSSPVWKDEKKQKKLEALLRQLEALIG
;
A
#
# COMPACT_ATOMS: atom_id res chain seq x y z
N MET A 1 -29.70 30.19 40.64
CA MET A 1 -28.91 29.87 39.40
C MET A 1 -27.58 29.30 39.83
N THR A 2 -27.45 27.98 39.85
CA THR A 2 -26.26 27.25 40.34
C THR A 2 -25.44 26.84 39.14
N ARG A 3 -24.22 27.35 39.03
CA ARG A 3 -23.22 26.95 38.01
C ARG A 3 -22.72 25.53 38.25
N LYS A 4 -22.96 24.64 37.27
CA LYS A 4 -22.34 23.30 37.22
C LYS A 4 -20.87 23.46 36.82
N THR A 5 -19.98 23.11 37.72
CA THR A 5 -18.54 22.96 37.45
C THR A 5 -18.31 21.62 36.75
N THR A 6 -17.84 21.65 35.52
CA THR A 6 -17.37 20.48 34.77
C THR A 6 -16.01 20.06 35.33
N LYS A 7 -15.90 18.79 35.73
CA LYS A 7 -14.63 18.18 36.14
C LYS A 7 -13.69 18.02 34.90
N PRO A 8 -12.38 18.23 35.04
CA PRO A 8 -11.45 18.02 33.97
C PRO A 8 -11.32 16.51 33.67
N PHE A 9 -11.29 16.20 32.40
CA PHE A 9 -11.12 14.82 31.84
C PHE A 9 -9.69 14.36 32.13
N SER A 10 -9.51 13.42 33.04
CA SER A 10 -8.25 12.72 33.31
C SER A 10 -8.23 11.37 32.59
N GLY A 11 -8.21 11.40 31.28
CA GLY A 11 -7.93 10.21 30.47
C GLY A 11 -6.43 10.10 30.24
N ARG A 12 -5.76 9.16 30.90
CA ARG A 12 -4.43 8.72 30.48
C ARG A 12 -4.59 8.07 29.09
N ILE A 13 -4.05 8.72 28.07
CA ILE A 13 -3.85 8.10 26.76
C ILE A 13 -2.67 7.14 26.94
N THR A 14 -2.96 5.87 27.16
CA THR A 14 -1.97 4.81 27.04
C THR A 14 -1.79 4.54 25.54
N ALA A 15 -0.64 4.90 25.00
CA ALA A 15 -0.21 4.42 23.69
C ALA A 15 -0.23 2.87 23.69
N PRO A 16 -0.74 2.21 22.64
CA PRO A 16 -0.72 0.76 22.58
C PRO A 16 0.75 0.29 22.60
N SER A 17 1.13 -0.37 23.70
CA SER A 17 2.41 -1.07 23.78
C SER A 17 2.37 -2.21 22.77
N ALA A 18 3.28 -2.20 21.80
CA ALA A 18 3.42 -3.28 20.83
C ALA A 18 3.82 -4.59 21.59
N PRO A 19 2.97 -5.64 21.62
CA PRO A 19 3.20 -6.82 22.46
C PRO A 19 4.47 -7.60 22.12
N TRP A 20 5.00 -7.45 20.92
CA TRP A 20 6.21 -8.12 20.44
C TRP A 20 7.52 -7.37 20.79
N LEU A 21 7.42 -6.19 21.40
CA LEU A 21 8.55 -5.51 22.08
C LEU A 21 8.74 -6.00 23.52
N ALA A 22 7.80 -6.82 24.03
CA ALA A 22 7.94 -7.45 25.33
C ALA A 22 8.85 -8.68 25.18
N PRO A 23 9.91 -8.84 26.03
CA PRO A 23 10.61 -10.10 26.10
C PRO A 23 9.63 -11.19 26.60
N GLU A 24 9.78 -12.44 26.11
CA GLU A 24 9.10 -13.59 26.68
C GLU A 24 9.35 -13.59 28.20
N VAL A 25 8.26 -13.39 28.95
CA VAL A 25 8.33 -13.32 30.42
C VAL A 25 8.12 -14.71 30.92
N ASP A 26 9.19 -15.31 31.42
CA ASP A 26 9.12 -16.40 32.37
C ASP A 26 8.32 -15.92 33.59
N GLU A 27 7.22 -16.63 33.93
CA GLU A 27 6.25 -16.21 34.93
C GLU A 27 6.85 -16.21 36.35
N SER A 28 7.42 -15.10 36.75
CA SER A 28 7.59 -14.76 38.16
C SER A 28 7.34 -13.26 38.37
N PRO A 29 6.47 -12.84 39.32
CA PRO A 29 6.12 -11.45 39.51
C PRO A 29 7.22 -10.72 40.31
N GLU A 30 8.13 -10.08 39.60
CA GLU A 30 8.97 -9.05 40.17
C GLU A 30 8.67 -7.70 39.52
N PRO A 31 8.35 -6.64 40.27
CA PRO A 31 8.17 -5.32 39.73
C PRO A 31 9.55 -4.70 39.49
N SER A 32 10.13 -4.95 38.36
CA SER A 32 11.33 -4.21 37.94
C SER A 32 11.05 -3.52 36.60
N ASP A 33 10.77 -2.24 36.70
CA ASP A 33 11.00 -1.24 35.63
C ASP A 33 12.51 -1.29 35.26
N ARG A 34 12.95 -2.38 34.64
CA ARG A 34 14.29 -2.52 34.10
C ARG A 34 14.34 -1.83 32.75
N ARG A 35 14.26 -0.49 32.77
CA ARG A 35 14.85 0.31 31.69
C ARG A 35 16.30 -0.10 31.61
N LYS A 36 16.69 -0.76 30.50
CA LYS A 36 18.12 -1.02 30.26
C LYS A 36 18.82 0.32 30.38
N PRO A 37 19.97 0.39 31.08
CA PRO A 37 20.64 1.64 31.35
C PRO A 37 20.94 2.38 30.04
N GLU A 38 20.52 3.64 29.98
CA GLU A 38 20.94 4.56 28.93
C GLU A 38 22.43 4.81 29.13
N ILE A 39 23.20 4.63 28.08
CA ILE A 39 24.63 4.95 28.07
C ILE A 39 24.89 6.05 27.05
N GLU A 40 25.87 6.92 27.33
CA GLU A 40 26.32 7.88 26.34
C GLU A 40 27.35 7.25 25.42
N VAL A 41 27.16 7.37 24.12
CA VAL A 41 28.04 6.85 23.09
C VAL A 41 28.49 8.00 22.19
N GLN A 42 29.75 8.02 21.80
CA GLN A 42 30.27 9.00 20.85
C GLN A 42 29.55 8.85 19.52
N ILE A 43 29.14 9.96 18.93
CA ILE A 43 28.37 9.96 17.69
C ILE A 43 29.15 9.36 16.53
N THR A 44 30.48 9.44 16.58
CA THR A 44 31.45 8.83 15.64
C THR A 44 31.45 7.31 15.68
N ASP A 45 31.05 6.70 16.79
CA ASP A 45 31.03 5.25 16.99
C ASP A 45 29.70 4.64 16.56
N ILE A 46 28.72 5.48 16.14
CA ILE A 46 27.41 5.05 15.63
C ILE A 46 27.43 5.06 14.11
N HIS A 47 27.12 3.92 13.52
CA HIS A 47 27.09 3.72 12.08
C HIS A 47 25.66 3.47 11.61
N LEU A 48 25.32 4.00 10.43
CA LEU A 48 24.06 3.72 9.80
C LEU A 48 24.06 2.33 9.15
N PRO A 49 22.96 1.57 9.18
CA PRO A 49 22.87 0.30 8.48
C PRO A 49 22.89 0.53 6.95
N PRO A 50 23.31 -0.49 6.17
CA PRO A 50 23.43 -0.37 4.71
C PRO A 50 22.08 -0.19 4.00
N LYS A 51 20.98 -0.69 4.59
CA LYS A 51 19.62 -0.52 4.10
C LYS A 51 18.82 0.29 5.13
N GLN A 52 18.18 1.36 4.68
CA GLN A 52 17.33 2.22 5.50
C GLN A 52 15.90 2.23 4.97
N PRO A 53 14.88 2.02 5.83
CA PRO A 53 13.48 2.10 5.39
C PRO A 53 13.06 3.54 5.04
N ARG A 54 13.68 4.54 5.67
CA ARG A 54 13.37 5.95 5.45
C ARG A 54 14.24 6.53 4.33
N ARG A 55 13.59 6.94 3.21
CA ARG A 55 14.29 7.50 2.03
C ARG A 55 14.30 9.03 2.00
N TYR A 56 13.33 9.69 2.63
CA TYR A 56 13.18 11.14 2.59
C TYR A 56 13.22 11.78 3.97
N PHE A 57 13.95 12.88 4.07
CA PHE A 57 14.04 13.73 5.24
C PHE A 57 13.78 15.17 4.83
N ASP A 58 12.76 15.77 5.40
CA ASP A 58 12.49 17.19 5.28
C ASP A 58 13.63 17.98 5.95
N ALA A 59 14.30 18.82 5.18
CA ALA A 59 15.45 19.59 5.62
C ALA A 59 15.08 20.64 6.69
N GLU A 60 13.94 21.32 6.56
CA GLU A 60 13.48 22.32 7.54
C GLU A 60 13.11 21.65 8.87
N ALA A 61 12.35 20.57 8.81
CA ALA A 61 11.98 19.81 10.00
C ALA A 61 13.20 19.19 10.70
N LEU A 62 14.23 18.80 9.94
CA LEU A 62 15.49 18.30 10.49
C LEU A 62 16.29 19.42 11.16
N GLN A 63 16.36 20.62 10.54
CA GLN A 63 17.03 21.79 11.11
C GLN A 63 16.37 22.28 12.37
N THR A 64 15.02 22.31 12.42
CA THR A 64 14.26 22.65 13.61
C THR A 64 14.56 21.68 14.75
N LEU A 65 14.61 20.38 14.46
CA LEU A 65 14.99 19.36 15.44
C LEU A 65 16.45 19.52 15.91
N ALA A 66 17.37 19.86 15.02
CA ALA A 66 18.76 20.10 15.37
C ALA A 66 18.92 21.29 16.32
N THR A 67 18.17 22.39 16.10
CA THR A 67 18.13 23.54 17.00
C THR A 67 17.60 23.16 18.39
N SER A 68 16.54 22.36 18.46
CA SER A 68 15.99 21.87 19.73
C SER A 68 17.01 20.96 20.46
N ILE A 69 17.68 20.06 19.71
CA ILE A 69 18.71 19.17 20.27
C ILE A 69 19.93 19.95 20.76
N ALA A 70 20.32 21.04 20.09
CA ALA A 70 21.41 21.90 20.54
C ALA A 70 21.11 22.56 21.91
N GLN A 71 19.82 22.87 22.18
CA GLN A 71 19.38 23.51 23.43
C GLN A 71 19.14 22.53 24.58
N HIS A 72 18.55 21.38 24.28
CA HIS A 72 18.03 20.46 25.31
C HIS A 72 18.72 19.09 25.32
N GLY A 73 19.63 18.83 24.38
CA GLY A 73 20.16 17.49 24.15
C GLY A 73 19.15 16.54 23.50
N VAL A 74 19.54 15.29 23.37
CA VAL A 74 18.67 14.21 22.87
C VAL A 74 17.85 13.65 24.03
N LEU A 75 16.58 14.06 24.14
CA LEU A 75 15.69 13.68 25.25
C LEU A 75 15.23 12.21 25.17
N GLN A 76 15.17 11.65 23.98
CA GLN A 76 14.79 10.27 23.78
C GLN A 76 15.98 9.50 23.19
N PRO A 77 16.49 8.46 23.87
CA PRO A 77 17.69 7.75 23.45
C PRO A 77 17.51 7.08 22.09
N LEU A 78 18.63 6.89 21.38
CA LEU A 78 18.68 6.11 20.15
C LEU A 78 18.68 4.61 20.49
N LEU A 79 18.13 3.78 19.62
CA LEU A 79 18.28 2.33 19.72
C LEU A 79 19.43 1.88 18.83
N VAL A 80 20.40 1.20 19.41
CA VAL A 80 21.58 0.72 18.70
C VAL A 80 21.85 -0.76 19.04
N ARG A 81 22.60 -1.44 18.16
CA ARG A 81 23.14 -2.78 18.41
C ARG A 81 24.66 -2.79 18.27
N PRO A 82 25.38 -3.68 18.99
CA PRO A 82 26.82 -3.83 18.83
C PRO A 82 27.19 -4.32 17.41
N ARG A 83 28.33 -3.86 16.88
CA ARG A 83 28.90 -4.35 15.62
C ARG A 83 30.13 -5.22 15.90
N LEU A 84 30.32 -6.27 15.10
CA LEU A 84 31.51 -7.13 15.15
C LEU A 84 32.78 -6.36 14.83
N ALA A 85 32.71 -5.33 13.98
CA ALA A 85 33.82 -4.48 13.60
C ALA A 85 34.13 -3.37 14.63
N GLY A 86 33.47 -3.37 15.79
CA GLY A 86 33.50 -2.31 16.79
C GLY A 86 32.49 -1.20 16.56
N GLY A 87 32.18 -0.46 17.63
CA GLY A 87 31.13 0.54 17.63
C GLY A 87 29.72 -0.05 17.59
N TYR A 88 28.78 0.77 17.19
CA TYR A 88 27.35 0.45 17.21
C TYR A 88 26.72 0.69 15.86
N GLU A 89 25.68 -0.07 15.52
CA GLU A 89 24.81 0.16 14.37
C GLU A 89 23.48 0.74 14.85
N LEU A 90 23.04 1.81 14.22
CA LEU A 90 21.75 2.45 14.49
C LEU A 90 20.60 1.55 14.03
N VAL A 91 19.67 1.23 14.93
CA VAL A 91 18.47 0.45 14.64
C VAL A 91 17.25 1.37 14.52
N ALA A 92 17.08 2.34 15.44
CA ALA A 92 15.96 3.28 15.41
C ALA A 92 16.38 4.67 15.91
N GLY A 93 15.71 5.72 15.41
CA GLY A 93 15.97 7.10 15.79
C GLY A 93 16.86 7.89 14.82
N GLU A 94 16.88 7.57 13.54
CA GLU A 94 17.76 8.20 12.54
C GLU A 94 17.59 9.73 12.46
N ARG A 95 16.37 10.28 12.58
CA ARG A 95 16.17 11.74 12.60
C ARG A 95 16.93 12.40 13.76
N ARG A 96 16.86 11.80 14.94
CA ARG A 96 17.60 12.28 16.15
C ARG A 96 19.10 12.19 15.97
N TYR A 97 19.59 11.10 15.40
CA TYR A 97 21.00 10.91 15.08
C TYR A 97 21.51 11.99 14.11
N ARG A 98 20.80 12.20 12.98
CA ARG A 98 21.19 13.24 12.00
C ARG A 98 21.10 14.65 12.57
N ALA A 99 20.05 14.94 13.34
CA ALA A 99 19.89 16.24 14.00
C ALA A 99 20.97 16.48 15.07
N ALA A 100 21.39 15.43 15.80
CA ALA A 100 22.51 15.50 16.75
C ALA A 100 23.85 15.77 16.06
N GLN A 101 24.08 15.17 14.88
CA GLN A 101 25.25 15.51 14.06
C GLN A 101 25.23 16.97 13.61
N LEU A 102 24.08 17.47 13.11
CA LEU A 102 23.93 18.87 12.67
C LEU A 102 24.09 19.86 13.82
N SER A 103 23.68 19.49 15.04
CA SER A 103 23.86 20.33 16.25
C SER A 103 25.28 20.32 16.81
N GLY A 104 26.19 19.48 16.28
CA GLY A 104 27.57 19.37 16.73
C GLY A 104 27.76 18.63 18.05
N LEU A 105 26.77 17.85 18.52
CA LEU A 105 26.92 17.01 19.71
C LEU A 105 28.00 15.97 19.50
N LYS A 106 28.80 15.72 20.53
CA LYS A 106 29.88 14.71 20.51
C LYS A 106 29.37 13.33 20.92
N ALA A 107 28.43 13.29 21.85
CA ALA A 107 27.87 12.05 22.38
C ALA A 107 26.35 12.15 22.45
N VAL A 108 25.67 11.01 22.39
CA VAL A 108 24.21 10.89 22.45
C VAL A 108 23.79 9.73 23.34
N PRO A 109 22.67 9.84 24.05
CA PRO A 109 22.14 8.73 24.84
C PRO A 109 21.64 7.62 23.94
N VAL A 110 22.00 6.39 24.25
CA VAL A 110 21.60 5.20 23.50
C VAL A 110 21.12 4.08 24.43
N ILE A 111 20.22 3.25 23.90
CA ILE A 111 19.86 1.95 24.45
C ILE A 111 20.51 0.90 23.57
N VAL A 112 21.39 0.09 24.16
CA VAL A 112 22.05 -1.00 23.44
C VAL A 112 21.21 -2.26 23.58
N ARG A 113 20.86 -2.89 22.44
CA ARG A 113 20.25 -4.22 22.38
C ARG A 113 21.06 -5.15 21.49
N GLU A 114 21.24 -6.37 21.93
CA GLU A 114 21.75 -7.44 21.09
C GLU A 114 20.62 -7.92 20.20
N LEU A 115 20.74 -7.65 18.91
CA LEU A 115 19.72 -7.94 17.89
C LEU A 115 20.41 -8.58 16.69
N ASP A 116 19.82 -9.62 16.15
CA ASP A 116 20.22 -10.14 14.85
C ASP A 116 19.79 -9.19 13.71
N ASN A 117 20.15 -9.52 12.46
CA ASN A 117 19.83 -8.66 11.31
C ASN A 117 18.34 -8.55 11.05
N ASN A 118 17.58 -9.64 11.23
CA ASN A 118 16.16 -9.67 10.99
C ASN A 118 15.41 -8.88 12.07
N GLN A 119 15.76 -9.05 13.33
CA GLN A 119 15.19 -8.31 14.45
C GLN A 119 15.45 -6.79 14.33
N ALA A 120 16.69 -6.41 13.99
CA ALA A 120 17.04 -5.01 13.79
C ALA A 120 16.26 -4.40 12.62
N TRP A 121 16.12 -5.12 11.50
CA TRP A 121 15.38 -4.68 10.32
C TRP A 121 13.87 -4.58 10.62
N GLN A 122 13.30 -5.56 11.32
CA GLN A 122 11.91 -5.55 11.75
C GLN A 122 11.57 -4.33 12.60
N ILE A 123 12.39 -4.02 13.60
CA ILE A 123 12.20 -2.84 14.46
C ILE A 123 12.26 -1.56 13.64
N ALA A 124 13.23 -1.44 12.73
CA ALA A 124 13.37 -0.27 11.86
C ALA A 124 12.17 -0.09 10.92
N LEU A 125 11.65 -1.19 10.33
CA LEU A 125 10.45 -1.17 9.48
C LEU A 125 9.22 -0.72 10.26
N VAL A 126 9.00 -1.28 11.44
CA VAL A 126 7.83 -0.94 12.26
C VAL A 126 7.91 0.50 12.76
N GLU A 127 9.08 0.98 13.22
CA GLU A 127 9.24 2.39 13.60
C GLU A 127 8.93 3.32 12.42
N ASN A 128 9.43 2.99 11.24
CA ASN A 128 9.13 3.77 10.03
C ASN A 128 7.63 3.73 9.67
N LEU A 129 6.98 2.56 9.77
CA LEU A 129 5.55 2.41 9.48
C LEU A 129 4.65 3.11 10.51
N GLN A 130 5.11 3.41 11.72
CA GLN A 130 4.35 4.15 12.73
C GLN A 130 4.30 5.67 12.47
N ARG A 131 5.05 6.18 11.48
CA ARG A 131 5.03 7.60 11.12
C ARG A 131 3.68 8.01 10.54
N GLU A 132 3.20 9.18 10.93
CA GLU A 132 1.94 9.76 10.42
C GLU A 132 2.07 10.36 9.00
N ASP A 133 3.30 10.75 8.62
CA ASP A 133 3.62 11.47 7.39
C ASP A 133 4.03 10.55 6.22
N LEU A 134 3.80 9.23 6.32
CA LEU A 134 4.08 8.29 5.24
C LEU A 134 3.16 8.52 4.04
N ASN A 135 3.74 8.62 2.85
CA ASN A 135 2.95 8.56 1.64
C ASN A 135 2.46 7.12 1.37
N PRO A 136 1.36 6.96 0.58
CA PRO A 136 0.78 5.64 0.33
C PRO A 136 1.71 4.62 -0.34
N ILE A 137 2.71 5.07 -1.10
CA ILE A 137 3.70 4.19 -1.75
C ILE A 137 4.69 3.68 -0.71
N GLU A 138 5.27 4.59 0.10
CA GLU A 138 6.19 4.22 1.19
C GLU A 138 5.52 3.27 2.19
N GLU A 139 4.26 3.53 2.54
CA GLU A 139 3.48 2.65 3.40
C GLU A 139 3.31 1.26 2.77
N THR A 140 2.99 1.19 1.46
CA THR A 140 2.83 -0.07 0.74
C THR A 140 4.15 -0.85 0.68
N GLU A 141 5.25 -0.20 0.28
CA GLU A 141 6.58 -0.80 0.22
C GLU A 141 7.02 -1.31 1.60
N GLY A 142 6.84 -0.50 2.66
CA GLY A 142 7.21 -0.88 4.02
C GLY A 142 6.40 -2.06 4.57
N ILE A 143 5.10 -2.14 4.28
CA ILE A 143 4.25 -3.27 4.66
C ILE A 143 4.69 -4.54 3.92
N LEU A 144 5.04 -4.45 2.64
CA LEU A 144 5.54 -5.60 1.88
C LEU A 144 6.90 -6.09 2.39
N ASP A 145 7.82 -5.18 2.71
CA ASP A 145 9.11 -5.52 3.34
C ASP A 145 8.89 -6.25 4.69
N LEU A 146 7.93 -5.78 5.51
CA LEU A 146 7.60 -6.40 6.79
C LEU A 146 6.98 -7.79 6.60
N LEU A 147 6.04 -7.94 5.67
CA LEU A 147 5.43 -9.25 5.35
C LEU A 147 6.46 -10.24 4.80
N ALA A 148 7.36 -9.79 3.93
CA ALA A 148 8.44 -10.62 3.39
C ALA A 148 9.34 -11.16 4.51
N LEU A 149 9.67 -10.32 5.47
CA LEU A 149 10.47 -10.69 6.64
C LEU A 149 9.74 -11.68 7.55
N GLU A 150 8.50 -11.35 7.93
CA GLU A 150 7.69 -12.15 8.88
C GLU A 150 7.26 -13.51 8.32
N LEU A 151 6.99 -13.57 7.02
CA LEU A 151 6.59 -14.80 6.34
C LEU A 151 7.81 -15.59 5.79
N ALA A 152 9.03 -15.05 5.96
CA ALA A 152 10.27 -15.62 5.41
C ALA A 152 10.17 -15.94 3.90
N ARG A 153 9.59 -15.02 3.10
CA ARG A 153 9.40 -15.15 1.65
C ARG A 153 10.03 -13.98 0.89
N PRO A 154 10.41 -14.18 -0.37
CA PRO A 154 10.84 -13.11 -1.26
C PRO A 154 9.74 -12.02 -1.40
N ILE A 155 10.15 -10.75 -1.43
CA ILE A 155 9.20 -9.62 -1.46
C ILE A 155 8.33 -9.60 -2.71
N ASP A 156 8.84 -10.05 -3.84
CA ASP A 156 8.16 -10.16 -5.14
C ASP A 156 7.02 -11.21 -5.14
N GLU A 157 7.10 -12.22 -4.28
CA GLU A 157 6.05 -13.23 -4.12
C GLU A 157 4.86 -12.72 -3.27
N ILE A 158 5.09 -11.78 -2.34
CA ILE A 158 4.08 -11.33 -1.36
C ILE A 158 2.80 -10.78 -2.03
N PRO A 159 2.88 -9.90 -3.06
CA PRO A 159 1.68 -9.39 -3.72
C PRO A 159 0.79 -10.49 -4.33
N ASN A 160 1.41 -11.51 -4.92
CA ASN A 160 0.69 -12.63 -5.54
C ASN A 160 0.07 -13.55 -4.48
N LEU A 161 0.82 -13.85 -3.41
CA LEU A 161 0.31 -14.60 -2.26
C LEU A 161 -0.92 -13.92 -1.65
N LEU A 162 -0.85 -12.61 -1.39
CA LEU A 162 -1.97 -11.85 -0.82
C LEU A 162 -3.21 -11.88 -1.72
N ARG A 163 -3.04 -11.74 -3.05
CA ARG A 163 -4.16 -11.83 -4.01
C ARG A 163 -4.79 -13.21 -4.04
N LEU A 164 -3.97 -14.26 -4.00
CA LEU A 164 -4.43 -15.65 -3.97
C LEU A 164 -5.27 -15.91 -2.72
N LEU A 165 -4.76 -15.57 -1.54
CA LEU A 165 -5.46 -15.73 -0.26
C LEU A 165 -6.75 -14.90 -0.20
N PHE A 166 -6.74 -13.68 -0.76
CA PHE A 166 -7.91 -12.80 -0.84
C PHE A 166 -9.02 -13.42 -1.69
N ASN A 167 -8.67 -13.97 -2.87
CA ASN A 167 -9.62 -14.62 -3.76
C ASN A 167 -10.21 -15.90 -3.13
N GLN A 168 -9.39 -16.69 -2.44
CA GLN A 168 -9.87 -17.88 -1.71
C GLN A 168 -10.82 -17.52 -0.58
N ASN A 169 -10.45 -16.54 0.25
CA ASN A 169 -11.29 -16.09 1.37
C ASN A 169 -12.65 -15.54 0.91
N ASN A 170 -12.70 -14.89 -0.27
CA ASN A 170 -13.95 -14.41 -0.83
C ASN A 170 -14.82 -15.53 -1.41
N ARG A 171 -14.24 -16.56 -2.02
CA ARG A 171 -14.98 -17.73 -2.52
C ARG A 171 -15.66 -18.50 -1.39
N SER A 172 -14.95 -18.73 -0.30
CA SER A 172 -15.50 -19.42 0.89
C SER A 172 -16.68 -18.67 1.54
N LYS A 173 -16.79 -17.35 1.37
CA LYS A 173 -17.90 -16.53 1.87
C LYS A 173 -19.15 -16.56 0.97
N THR A 174 -18.97 -16.78 -0.33
CA THR A 174 -20.09 -16.84 -1.30
C THR A 174 -20.80 -18.18 -1.32
N ASP A 175 -20.15 -19.27 -0.94
CA ASP A 175 -20.76 -20.61 -0.88
C ASP A 175 -21.77 -20.81 0.26
N PHE A 176 -21.84 -19.88 1.24
CA PHE A 176 -22.79 -19.95 2.36
C PHE A 176 -23.99 -19.01 2.26
N SER A 177 -24.14 -18.22 1.21
CA SER A 177 -25.27 -17.30 1.02
C SER A 177 -26.04 -17.63 -0.26
N ASN A 178 -27.11 -18.40 -0.10
CA ASN A 178 -28.33 -18.55 -0.91
C ASN A 178 -28.18 -18.59 -2.44
N PRO A 179 -28.64 -19.68 -3.12
CA PRO A 179 -28.61 -19.81 -4.59
C PRO A 179 -29.62 -18.93 -5.33
N ASP A 180 -30.45 -18.11 -4.67
CA ASP A 180 -31.58 -17.41 -5.30
C ASP A 180 -31.44 -15.89 -5.46
N ASN A 181 -30.28 -15.29 -5.21
CA ASN A 181 -30.07 -13.85 -5.49
C ASN A 181 -28.86 -13.63 -6.41
N LEU A 182 -29.06 -13.89 -7.70
CA LEU A 182 -28.17 -13.49 -8.80
C LEU A 182 -28.57 -12.11 -9.37
N ASP A 183 -28.89 -11.13 -8.52
CA ASP A 183 -29.10 -9.78 -8.99
C ASP A 183 -28.41 -8.76 -8.07
N GLU A 184 -27.55 -7.97 -8.71
CA GLU A 184 -26.98 -6.71 -8.22
C GLU A 184 -25.96 -6.78 -7.07
N VAL A 185 -24.81 -7.38 -7.32
CA VAL A 185 -23.56 -6.91 -6.69
C VAL A 185 -22.95 -5.87 -7.62
N ASP A 186 -22.91 -4.65 -7.14
CA ASP A 186 -22.33 -3.47 -7.79
C ASP A 186 -20.85 -3.72 -8.14
N ASN A 187 -20.62 -4.38 -9.28
CA ASN A 187 -19.32 -4.74 -9.85
C ASN A 187 -18.66 -3.50 -10.48
N ASN A 188 -18.59 -2.39 -9.76
CA ASN A 188 -17.89 -1.20 -10.20
C ASN A 188 -16.41 -1.15 -9.74
N VAL A 189 -15.79 -2.31 -9.54
CA VAL A 189 -14.35 -2.44 -9.63
C VAL A 189 -14.04 -3.00 -11.02
N ILE A 190 -14.06 -2.12 -12.00
CA ILE A 190 -13.56 -2.40 -13.34
C ILE A 190 -12.06 -2.68 -13.24
N ILE A 191 -11.71 -3.94 -13.00
CA ILE A 191 -10.41 -4.46 -13.42
C ILE A 191 -10.56 -4.76 -14.92
N ASN A 192 -10.59 -3.71 -15.74
CA ASN A 192 -10.39 -3.83 -17.18
C ASN A 192 -8.90 -4.09 -17.45
N GLY A 193 -8.52 -5.33 -17.33
CA GLY A 193 -7.25 -5.87 -17.70
C GLY A 193 -7.44 -7.32 -18.13
N LYS A 194 -8.24 -7.52 -19.18
CA LYS A 194 -8.08 -8.67 -20.06
C LYS A 194 -6.93 -8.32 -21.01
N ASP A 195 -5.73 -8.33 -20.49
CA ASP A 195 -4.54 -8.36 -21.33
C ASP A 195 -3.69 -9.55 -20.86
N ASP A 196 -3.57 -10.51 -21.78
CA ASP A 196 -2.53 -11.53 -21.92
C ASP A 196 -1.79 -11.95 -20.63
N LEU A 197 -2.46 -12.72 -19.80
CA LEU A 197 -1.75 -13.69 -19.00
C LEU A 197 -1.40 -14.84 -19.93
N SER A 198 -0.25 -14.74 -20.59
CA SER A 198 0.44 -15.91 -21.14
C SER A 198 0.53 -16.96 -20.02
N GLU A 199 0.16 -18.19 -20.34
CA GLU A 199 0.03 -19.36 -19.45
C GLU A 199 1.33 -19.80 -18.72
N THR A 200 2.30 -18.92 -18.50
CA THR A 200 3.62 -19.27 -17.95
C THR A 200 3.85 -18.86 -16.50
N ASP A 201 2.99 -18.03 -15.87
CA ASP A 201 3.24 -17.56 -14.50
C ASP A 201 2.36 -18.22 -13.41
N ASN A 202 1.64 -19.28 -13.73
CA ASN A 202 0.80 -20.00 -12.77
C ASN A 202 1.53 -21.14 -12.03
N ASN A 203 2.85 -21.17 -12.02
CA ASN A 203 3.60 -22.27 -11.42
C ASN A 203 4.30 -21.91 -10.11
N VAL A 204 3.60 -21.23 -9.19
CA VAL A 204 3.91 -21.43 -7.76
C VAL A 204 3.14 -22.69 -7.35
N ILE A 205 3.75 -23.83 -7.67
CA ILE A 205 3.28 -25.15 -7.25
C ILE A 205 3.42 -25.21 -5.73
N ILE A 206 2.32 -24.97 -5.03
CA ILE A 206 2.12 -25.56 -3.72
C ILE A 206 1.69 -27.00 -4.03
N SER A 207 2.66 -27.88 -4.32
CA SER A 207 2.46 -29.31 -4.47
C SER A 207 2.14 -29.88 -3.09
N GLY A 208 0.88 -30.04 -2.76
CA GLY A 208 0.42 -30.64 -1.53
C GLY A 208 -1.08 -30.86 -1.59
N ASP A 209 -1.48 -32.07 -1.21
CA ASP A 209 -2.84 -32.58 -1.03
C ASP A 209 -3.82 -31.49 -0.56
N ASP A 210 -4.96 -31.30 -1.22
CA ASP A 210 -5.90 -30.18 -1.04
C ASP A 210 -6.30 -29.89 0.40
N SER A 211 -6.40 -30.92 1.25
CA SER A 211 -6.74 -30.79 2.68
C SER A 211 -5.61 -30.19 3.54
N ASN A 212 -4.33 -30.41 3.19
CA ASN A 212 -3.19 -29.79 3.86
C ASN A 212 -2.99 -28.33 3.43
N ASN A 213 -3.47 -27.96 2.25
CA ASN A 213 -3.34 -26.62 1.70
C ASN A 213 -4.32 -25.61 2.36
N GLU A 214 -5.56 -26.04 2.68
CA GLU A 214 -6.52 -25.20 3.39
C GLU A 214 -6.06 -24.85 4.81
N LEU A 215 -5.51 -25.81 5.55
CA LEU A 215 -4.99 -25.60 6.89
C LEU A 215 -3.76 -24.68 6.88
N GLY A 216 -2.89 -24.85 5.91
CA GLY A 216 -1.72 -23.98 5.68
C GLY A 216 -2.13 -22.53 5.36
N ASN A 217 -3.12 -22.36 4.51
CA ASN A 217 -3.63 -21.04 4.12
C ASN A 217 -4.37 -20.34 5.27
N ALA A 218 -5.13 -21.06 6.11
CA ALA A 218 -5.75 -20.52 7.30
C ALA A 218 -4.70 -19.97 8.30
N THR A 219 -3.62 -20.71 8.51
CA THR A 219 -2.51 -20.28 9.37
C THR A 219 -1.81 -19.04 8.82
N LEU A 220 -1.56 -18.97 7.49
CA LEU A 220 -0.99 -17.79 6.84
C LEU A 220 -1.90 -16.58 6.96
N ILE A 221 -3.20 -16.74 6.77
CA ILE A 221 -4.17 -15.66 6.95
C ILE A 221 -4.13 -15.13 8.39
N GLN A 222 -4.11 -16.00 9.39
CA GLN A 222 -4.00 -15.59 10.80
C GLN A 222 -2.69 -14.83 11.08
N GLN A 223 -1.57 -15.25 10.51
CA GLN A 223 -0.30 -14.53 10.65
C GLN A 223 -0.39 -13.14 10.01
N ILE A 224 -0.94 -13.04 8.79
CA ILE A 224 -1.14 -11.76 8.10
C ILE A 224 -2.08 -10.86 8.90
N GLU A 225 -3.22 -11.38 9.39
CA GLU A 225 -4.16 -10.61 10.21
C GLU A 225 -3.51 -10.10 11.50
N ARG A 226 -2.67 -10.90 12.14
CA ARG A 226 -1.90 -10.47 13.31
C ARG A 226 -0.98 -9.30 12.99
N ILE A 227 -0.22 -9.38 11.88
CA ILE A 227 0.69 -8.32 11.46
C ILE A 227 -0.08 -7.02 11.19
N PHE A 228 -1.17 -7.08 10.41
CA PHE A 228 -2.01 -5.91 10.15
C PHE A 228 -2.71 -5.37 11.40
N GLY A 229 -3.12 -6.25 12.31
CA GLY A 229 -3.68 -5.89 13.61
C GLY A 229 -2.68 -5.12 14.49
N GLN A 230 -1.41 -5.51 14.47
CA GLN A 230 -0.33 -4.82 15.18
C GLN A 230 0.00 -3.45 14.58
N LEU A 231 -0.09 -3.31 13.26
CA LEU A 231 0.11 -2.02 12.58
C LEU A 231 -1.05 -1.03 12.85
N GLY A 232 -2.27 -1.54 13.07
CA GLY A 232 -3.43 -0.74 13.45
C GLY A 232 -3.92 0.27 12.41
N ARG A 233 -3.46 0.19 11.15
CA ARG A 233 -3.75 1.18 10.10
C ARG A 233 -4.90 0.78 9.20
N MET A 234 -4.91 -0.44 8.72
CA MET A 234 -5.94 -0.98 7.82
C MET A 234 -6.00 -2.51 7.90
N SER A 235 -7.07 -3.13 7.39
CA SER A 235 -7.11 -4.58 7.23
C SER A 235 -6.28 -5.03 6.03
N TRP A 236 -5.81 -6.29 6.04
CA TRP A 236 -5.06 -6.83 4.90
C TRP A 236 -5.91 -6.89 3.62
N GLN A 237 -7.23 -7.10 3.74
CA GLN A 237 -8.16 -7.06 2.62
C GLN A 237 -8.21 -5.66 1.99
N SER A 238 -8.27 -4.61 2.82
CA SER A 238 -8.21 -3.23 2.36
C SER A 238 -6.86 -2.91 1.70
N PHE A 239 -5.77 -3.48 2.21
CA PHE A 239 -4.45 -3.34 1.61
C PHE A 239 -4.40 -3.96 0.21
N VAL A 240 -4.92 -5.18 0.03
CA VAL A 240 -4.97 -5.86 -1.28
C VAL A 240 -5.77 -5.06 -2.30
N THR A 241 -6.92 -4.50 -1.90
CA THR A 241 -7.81 -3.77 -2.82
C THR A 241 -7.37 -2.35 -3.11
N ASN A 242 -6.74 -1.66 -2.14
CA ASN A 242 -6.46 -0.23 -2.26
C ASN A 242 -4.97 0.10 -2.38
N ARG A 243 -4.06 -0.69 -1.80
CA ARG A 243 -2.62 -0.39 -1.77
C ARG A 243 -1.82 -1.19 -2.81
N LEU A 244 -2.04 -2.49 -2.94
CA LEU A 244 -1.33 -3.29 -3.94
C LEU A 244 -1.45 -2.78 -5.39
N PRO A 245 -2.60 -2.21 -5.83
CA PRO A 245 -2.69 -1.63 -7.17
C PRO A 245 -1.71 -0.48 -7.42
N LEU A 246 -1.22 0.21 -6.36
CA LEU A 246 -0.26 1.31 -6.48
C LEU A 246 1.08 0.88 -7.10
N LEU A 247 1.47 -0.37 -6.89
CA LEU A 247 2.71 -0.93 -7.44
C LEU A 247 2.68 -1.10 -8.97
N LYS A 248 1.49 -1.02 -9.58
CA LYS A 248 1.29 -1.12 -11.02
C LYS A 248 1.15 0.23 -11.72
N LEU A 249 1.25 1.33 -10.96
CA LEU A 249 1.15 2.67 -11.52
C LEU A 249 2.40 2.98 -12.37
N SER A 250 2.21 3.85 -13.39
CA SER A 250 3.35 4.35 -14.16
C SER A 250 4.34 5.10 -13.26
N GLU A 251 5.63 5.03 -13.59
CA GLU A 251 6.71 5.64 -12.79
C GLU A 251 6.47 7.13 -12.54
N ILE A 252 5.93 7.85 -13.54
CA ILE A 252 5.61 9.28 -13.46
C ILE A 252 4.58 9.55 -12.34
N VAL A 253 3.51 8.75 -12.28
CA VAL A 253 2.48 8.89 -11.24
C VAL A 253 3.02 8.49 -9.87
N VAL A 254 3.83 7.44 -9.80
CA VAL A 254 4.49 7.00 -8.55
C VAL A 254 5.41 8.10 -8.02
N GLN A 255 6.18 8.74 -8.89
CA GLN A 255 7.07 9.85 -8.52
C GLN A 255 6.29 11.04 -7.97
N ALA A 256 5.21 11.45 -8.64
CA ALA A 256 4.34 12.53 -8.16
C ALA A 256 3.70 12.23 -6.80
N LEU A 257 3.34 10.96 -6.54
CA LEU A 257 2.85 10.50 -5.24
C LEU A 257 3.94 10.54 -4.16
N ARG A 258 5.16 10.10 -4.47
CA ARG A 258 6.30 10.13 -3.53
C ARG A 258 6.67 11.56 -3.14
N GLU A 259 6.55 12.49 -4.07
CA GLU A 259 6.81 13.91 -3.83
C GLU A 259 5.64 14.65 -3.16
N GLY A 260 4.52 13.95 -2.90
CA GLY A 260 3.33 14.56 -2.31
C GLY A 260 2.62 15.59 -3.20
N LYS A 261 2.95 15.64 -4.51
CA LYS A 261 2.37 16.59 -5.47
C LYS A 261 0.92 16.28 -5.83
N ILE A 262 0.49 15.03 -5.66
CA ILE A 262 -0.86 14.61 -5.98
C ILE A 262 -1.40 13.67 -4.91
N GLU A 263 -2.71 13.79 -4.63
CA GLU A 263 -3.41 12.89 -3.72
C GLU A 263 -3.62 11.50 -4.34
N TYR A 264 -3.59 10.47 -3.50
CA TYR A 264 -3.77 9.07 -3.89
C TYR A 264 -5.00 8.82 -4.78
N THR A 265 -6.14 9.38 -4.41
CA THR A 265 -7.42 9.17 -5.12
C THR A 265 -7.38 9.75 -6.54
N LYS A 266 -6.73 10.90 -6.73
CA LYS A 266 -6.51 11.54 -8.04
C LYS A 266 -5.51 10.74 -8.86
N ALA A 267 -4.39 10.33 -8.26
CA ALA A 267 -3.37 9.53 -8.90
C ALA A 267 -3.90 8.20 -9.44
N LYS A 268 -4.76 7.51 -8.67
CA LYS A 268 -5.42 6.27 -9.10
C LYS A 268 -6.30 6.45 -10.34
N LEU A 269 -7.01 7.58 -10.44
CA LEU A 269 -7.83 7.88 -11.62
C LEU A 269 -6.97 8.16 -12.86
N ILE A 270 -5.92 8.96 -12.72
CA ILE A 270 -4.99 9.30 -13.80
C ILE A 270 -4.26 8.06 -14.30
N ALA A 271 -3.82 7.19 -13.39
CA ALA A 271 -3.16 5.94 -13.74
C ALA A 271 -4.05 4.94 -14.51
N GLY A 272 -5.38 5.09 -14.44
CA GLY A 272 -6.33 4.32 -15.24
C GLY A 272 -6.38 4.72 -16.72
N VAL A 273 -5.71 5.82 -17.10
CA VAL A 273 -5.64 6.29 -18.49
C VAL A 273 -4.63 5.44 -19.25
N LYS A 274 -5.06 4.83 -20.37
CA LYS A 274 -4.22 3.93 -21.20
C LYS A 274 -3.24 4.67 -22.09
N ASP A 275 -3.60 5.87 -22.54
CA ASP A 275 -2.75 6.72 -23.36
C ASP A 275 -1.70 7.42 -22.47
N ALA A 276 -0.43 7.03 -22.65
CA ALA A 276 0.67 7.53 -21.82
C ALA A 276 0.88 9.05 -21.99
N ALA A 277 0.73 9.59 -23.20
CA ALA A 277 0.89 11.02 -23.44
C ALA A 277 -0.23 11.84 -22.77
N PHE A 278 -1.47 11.36 -22.87
CA PHE A 278 -2.61 11.99 -22.18
C PHE A 278 -2.53 11.82 -20.66
N GLN A 279 -2.00 10.68 -20.18
CA GLN A 279 -1.78 10.46 -18.75
C GLN A 279 -0.80 11.48 -18.17
N GLU A 280 0.33 11.72 -18.85
CA GLU A 280 1.35 12.70 -18.45
C GLU A 280 0.78 14.11 -18.44
N GLN A 281 0.12 14.51 -19.54
CA GLN A 281 -0.53 15.82 -19.66
C GLN A 281 -1.56 16.04 -18.53
N LEU A 282 -2.41 15.05 -18.28
CA LEU A 282 -3.45 15.14 -17.25
C LEU A 282 -2.86 15.20 -15.84
N LEU A 283 -1.73 14.53 -15.61
CA LEU A 283 -0.99 14.59 -14.34
C LEU A 283 -0.44 16.00 -14.12
N ASP A 284 0.22 16.58 -15.13
CA ASP A 284 0.79 17.92 -15.05
C ASP A 284 -0.29 18.98 -14.82
N GLU A 285 -1.41 18.91 -15.56
CA GLU A 285 -2.57 19.78 -15.34
C GLU A 285 -3.17 19.61 -13.93
N ALA A 286 -3.28 18.37 -13.44
CA ALA A 286 -3.82 18.10 -12.11
C ALA A 286 -2.94 18.67 -10.99
N ILE A 287 -1.62 18.69 -11.18
CA ILE A 287 -0.65 19.26 -10.24
C ILE A 287 -0.64 20.80 -10.34
N ALA A 288 -0.57 21.36 -11.57
CA ALA A 288 -0.45 22.80 -11.77
C ALA A 288 -1.72 23.56 -11.37
N ASP A 289 -2.89 23.05 -11.76
CA ASP A 289 -4.19 23.70 -11.59
C ASP A 289 -4.93 23.22 -10.31
N GLY A 290 -4.39 22.22 -9.61
CA GLY A 290 -5.02 21.65 -8.41
C GLY A 290 -6.37 20.97 -8.68
N LEU A 291 -6.53 20.31 -9.85
CA LEU A 291 -7.81 19.77 -10.32
C LEU A 291 -8.50 18.90 -9.27
N SER A 292 -9.81 19.05 -9.16
CA SER A 292 -10.66 18.19 -8.35
C SER A 292 -10.86 16.80 -9.01
N LEU A 293 -11.28 15.81 -8.21
CA LEU A 293 -11.62 14.46 -8.72
C LEU A 293 -12.66 14.48 -9.86
N ASN A 294 -13.63 15.41 -9.78
CA ASN A 294 -14.70 15.51 -10.79
C ASN A 294 -14.17 16.09 -12.10
N GLU A 295 -13.28 17.08 -12.03
CA GLU A 295 -12.65 17.67 -13.23
C GLU A 295 -11.76 16.64 -13.93
N ILE A 296 -10.97 15.87 -13.19
CA ILE A 296 -10.16 14.77 -13.74
C ILE A 296 -11.06 13.74 -14.44
N LYS A 297 -12.17 13.32 -13.81
CA LYS A 297 -13.15 12.40 -14.43
C LYS A 297 -13.77 12.96 -15.70
N SER A 298 -14.12 14.25 -15.72
CA SER A 298 -14.67 14.92 -16.90
C SER A 298 -13.69 14.92 -18.06
N ARG A 299 -12.41 15.27 -17.82
CA ARG A 299 -11.36 15.27 -18.83
C ARG A 299 -11.07 13.88 -19.40
N ILE A 300 -11.05 12.85 -18.54
CA ILE A 300 -10.91 11.45 -18.99
C ILE A 300 -12.10 11.06 -19.89
N LYS A 301 -13.31 11.44 -19.52
CA LYS A 301 -14.51 11.16 -20.31
C LYS A 301 -14.52 11.88 -21.65
N GLU A 302 -14.12 13.15 -21.69
CA GLU A 302 -13.99 13.95 -22.92
C GLU A 302 -12.94 13.38 -23.86
N SER A 303 -11.78 12.97 -23.37
CA SER A 303 -10.75 12.29 -24.15
C SER A 303 -11.26 10.97 -24.73
N SER A 304 -11.96 10.18 -23.91
CA SER A 304 -12.58 8.92 -24.37
C SER A 304 -13.66 9.13 -25.43
N GLN A 305 -14.41 10.24 -25.38
CA GLN A 305 -15.39 10.61 -26.41
C GLN A 305 -14.71 11.09 -27.71
N LYS A 306 -13.64 11.89 -27.62
CA LYS A 306 -12.87 12.31 -28.80
C LYS A 306 -12.21 11.13 -29.54
N SER A 307 -11.79 10.10 -28.82
CA SER A 307 -11.27 8.87 -29.44
C SER A 307 -12.36 7.99 -30.08
N LEU A 308 -13.62 8.17 -29.70
CA LEU A 308 -14.79 7.50 -30.34
C LEU A 308 -15.27 8.24 -31.60
N ASP A 309 -15.03 9.56 -31.69
CA ASP A 309 -15.38 10.39 -32.85
C ASP A 309 -14.31 10.35 -33.98
N SER A 310 -13.12 9.85 -33.69
CA SER A 310 -12.16 9.45 -34.74
C SER A 310 -12.64 8.15 -35.36
N GLU A 311 -13.21 8.19 -36.57
CA GLU A 311 -13.61 7.00 -37.31
C GLU A 311 -12.47 5.98 -37.33
N PRO A 312 -12.70 4.74 -36.82
CA PRO A 312 -11.68 3.70 -36.92
C PRO A 312 -11.41 3.44 -38.40
N THR A 313 -10.17 3.67 -38.80
CA THR A 313 -9.71 3.50 -40.20
C THR A 313 -9.69 2.04 -40.64
N ASP A 314 -9.81 1.08 -39.70
CA ASP A 314 -9.83 -0.35 -39.98
C ASP A 314 -11.25 -0.92 -39.91
N LEU A 315 -11.66 -1.65 -40.93
CA LEU A 315 -12.99 -2.26 -41.09
C LEU A 315 -13.32 -3.23 -39.93
N ARG A 316 -12.31 -3.88 -39.38
CA ARG A 316 -12.47 -4.81 -38.25
C ARG A 316 -12.83 -4.07 -36.97
N SER A 317 -12.15 -2.96 -36.67
CA SER A 317 -12.43 -2.12 -35.50
C SER A 317 -13.79 -1.44 -35.60
N ARG A 318 -14.21 -1.03 -36.81
CA ARG A 318 -15.56 -0.52 -37.06
C ARG A 318 -16.64 -1.57 -36.80
N PHE A 319 -16.40 -2.80 -37.24
CA PHE A 319 -17.32 -3.92 -37.03
C PHE A 319 -17.48 -4.23 -35.53
N GLU A 320 -16.36 -4.36 -34.79
CA GLU A 320 -16.38 -4.63 -33.36
C GLU A 320 -17.08 -3.52 -32.54
N SER A 321 -16.82 -2.26 -32.87
CA SER A 321 -17.45 -1.11 -32.21
C SER A 321 -18.96 -1.03 -32.50
N THR A 322 -19.35 -1.28 -33.76
CA THR A 322 -20.77 -1.30 -34.18
C THR A 322 -21.53 -2.44 -33.52
N PHE A 323 -20.91 -3.62 -33.45
CA PHE A 323 -21.50 -4.79 -32.78
C PHE A 323 -21.66 -4.56 -31.28
N LYS A 324 -20.69 -3.97 -30.63
CA LYS A 324 -20.76 -3.60 -29.21
C LYS A 324 -21.86 -2.56 -28.93
N ALA A 325 -21.98 -1.54 -29.80
CA ALA A 325 -23.04 -0.53 -29.73
C ALA A 325 -24.43 -1.14 -29.98
N ALA A 326 -24.53 -2.05 -30.92
CA ALA A 326 -25.79 -2.76 -31.21
C ALA A 326 -26.25 -3.60 -30.02
N LYS A 327 -25.34 -4.27 -29.32
CA LYS A 327 -25.62 -5.13 -28.16
C LYS A 327 -26.27 -4.34 -27.00
N SER A 328 -25.87 -3.08 -26.78
CA SER A 328 -26.38 -2.21 -25.71
C SER A 328 -27.51 -1.27 -26.18
N SER A 329 -27.87 -1.32 -27.44
CA SER A 329 -28.84 -0.41 -28.05
C SER A 329 -30.31 -0.85 -27.82
N PRO A 330 -31.25 0.09 -27.71
CA PRO A 330 -32.71 -0.21 -27.69
C PRO A 330 -33.24 -0.79 -28.99
N VAL A 331 -32.39 -1.03 -30.00
CA VAL A 331 -32.77 -1.70 -31.28
C VAL A 331 -33.48 -3.03 -31.03
N TRP A 332 -33.15 -3.75 -29.95
CA TRP A 332 -33.81 -5.01 -29.57
C TRP A 332 -35.26 -4.86 -29.09
N LYS A 333 -35.76 -3.64 -28.88
CA LYS A 333 -37.15 -3.33 -28.49
C LYS A 333 -37.99 -2.85 -29.65
N ASP A 334 -37.41 -2.64 -30.85
CA ASP A 334 -38.09 -2.11 -32.04
C ASP A 334 -38.17 -3.18 -33.12
N GLU A 335 -39.34 -3.72 -33.36
CA GLU A 335 -39.62 -4.82 -34.30
C GLU A 335 -39.19 -4.52 -35.75
N LYS A 336 -39.33 -3.25 -36.20
CA LYS A 336 -38.89 -2.83 -37.54
C LYS A 336 -37.36 -2.80 -37.68
N LYS A 337 -36.67 -2.44 -36.61
CA LYS A 337 -35.20 -2.41 -36.59
C LYS A 337 -34.61 -3.81 -36.42
N GLN A 338 -35.27 -4.70 -35.68
CA GLN A 338 -34.90 -6.11 -35.58
C GLN A 338 -34.94 -6.80 -36.94
N LYS A 339 -36.01 -6.62 -37.74
CA LYS A 339 -36.10 -7.21 -39.09
C LYS A 339 -34.98 -6.74 -40.04
N LYS A 340 -34.60 -5.44 -39.92
CA LYS A 340 -33.44 -4.91 -40.67
C LYS A 340 -32.11 -5.51 -40.21
N LEU A 341 -31.94 -5.65 -38.91
CA LEU A 341 -30.73 -6.25 -38.34
C LEU A 341 -30.57 -7.72 -38.73
N GLU A 342 -31.70 -8.47 -38.75
CA GLU A 342 -31.72 -9.88 -39.18
C GLU A 342 -31.35 -10.02 -40.67
N ALA A 343 -31.81 -9.12 -41.52
CA ALA A 343 -31.44 -9.11 -42.94
C ALA A 343 -29.94 -8.83 -43.14
N LEU A 344 -29.35 -7.90 -42.35
CA LEU A 344 -27.92 -7.59 -42.39
C LEU A 344 -27.09 -8.75 -41.86
N LEU A 345 -27.53 -9.43 -40.81
CA LEU A 345 -26.87 -10.61 -40.28
C LEU A 345 -26.85 -11.75 -41.29
N ARG A 346 -27.95 -12.04 -42.00
CA ARG A 346 -27.98 -13.05 -43.09
C ARG A 346 -27.03 -12.69 -44.22
N GLN A 347 -26.90 -11.40 -44.58
CA GLN A 347 -25.92 -10.98 -45.59
C GLN A 347 -24.48 -11.17 -45.10
N LEU A 348 -24.22 -10.98 -43.86
CA LEU A 348 -22.90 -11.14 -43.23
C LEU A 348 -22.55 -12.62 -43.12
N GLU A 349 -23.51 -13.48 -42.73
CA GLU A 349 -23.34 -14.96 -42.72
C GLU A 349 -23.06 -15.51 -44.13
N ALA A 350 -23.71 -14.98 -45.15
CA ALA A 350 -23.45 -15.36 -46.54
C ALA A 350 -22.06 -14.92 -47.07
N LEU A 351 -21.40 -13.93 -46.42
CA LEU A 351 -20.06 -13.48 -46.76
C LEU A 351 -18.97 -14.31 -46.07
N ILE A 352 -19.33 -14.93 -44.96
CA ILE A 352 -18.36 -15.73 -44.14
C ILE A 352 -18.34 -17.19 -44.62
N GLY A 353 -19.31 -17.64 -45.37
CA GLY A 353 -19.42 -18.99 -45.92
C GLY A 353 -20.37 -19.86 -45.13
#